data_45eba9796512830439bb8a8976f0fdc3
#
_entry.id   45eba9796512830439bb8a8976f0fdc3
#
_cell.length_a   1.000
_cell.length_b   1.000
_cell.length_c   1.000
_cell.angle_alpha   90.00
_cell.angle_beta   90.00
_cell.angle_gamma   90.00
#
_symmetry.space_group_name_H-M   'P 1'
#
loop_
_entity.id
_entity.type
_entity.pdbx_description
1 polymer ?
#
loop_
_entity_poly.entity_id
_entity_poly.type
_entity_poly.pdbx_seq_one_letter_code
_entity_poly.pdbx_strand_id
1 'polypeptide(L)'
;LGLVLLSQRLSKTIAPGTSLGHGWRNPQDSHISRLSDAVLITLMLVLMLPPLLAVVVDGLSGSLLHQLRQPVLWQAVWTSLRIAITAGLLCVALTLMLLWSSRELRLRQRALAGQALEMSGMIILAMPGIVLATGFFLLLNNSVGLPQSADGIVIFTNALMAIPYALKVLENPMRDLASRYGPLCQSLNIRGFNRLWVVELRALRRPLGQALAFA
;
A
#
# COMPACT_ATOMS: atom_id res chain seq x y z
N LEU A 1 -7.95 -8.76 12.88
CA LEU A 1 -8.00 -10.19 12.57
C LEU A 1 -8.80 -10.48 11.30
N GLY A 2 -10.00 -9.88 11.11
CA GLY A 2 -10.83 -10.08 9.91
C GLY A 2 -10.17 -9.65 8.60
N LEU A 3 -9.46 -8.52 8.58
CA LEU A 3 -8.75 -8.01 7.41
C LEU A 3 -7.57 -8.89 7.01
N VAL A 4 -6.85 -9.46 7.97
CA VAL A 4 -5.73 -10.40 7.70
C VAL A 4 -6.24 -11.71 7.11
N LEU A 5 -7.37 -12.23 7.60
CA LEU A 5 -8.00 -13.43 7.04
C LEU A 5 -8.56 -13.18 5.63
N LEU A 6 -9.07 -11.98 5.37
CA LEU A 6 -9.55 -11.59 4.03
C LEU A 6 -8.38 -11.46 3.05
N SER A 7 -7.27 -10.86 3.48
CA SER A 7 -6.06 -10.73 2.65
C SER A 7 -5.44 -12.10 2.34
N GLN A 8 -5.43 -13.03 3.29
CA GLN A 8 -4.96 -14.41 3.06
C GLN A 8 -5.85 -15.21 2.10
N ARG A 9 -7.16 -14.99 2.11
CA ARG A 9 -8.05 -15.62 1.11
C ARG A 9 -7.87 -15.05 -0.29
N LEU A 10 -7.56 -13.75 -0.40
CA LEU A 10 -7.28 -13.11 -1.68
C LEU A 10 -5.89 -13.48 -2.23
N SER A 11 -4.90 -13.72 -1.38
CA SER A 11 -3.54 -14.08 -1.81
C SER A 11 -3.40 -15.53 -2.28
N LYS A 12 -4.26 -16.45 -1.84
CA LYS A 12 -4.24 -17.86 -2.29
C LYS A 12 -4.49 -18.09 -3.80
N THR A 13 -4.92 -17.05 -4.53
CA THR A 13 -5.27 -17.17 -5.95
C THR A 13 -4.19 -16.65 -6.92
N ILE A 14 -3.01 -16.23 -6.48
CA ILE A 14 -2.01 -15.55 -7.33
C ILE A 14 -0.65 -16.25 -7.35
N ALA A 15 -0.57 -17.53 -7.14
CA ALA A 15 0.68 -18.27 -7.35
C ALA A 15 0.52 -19.41 -8.36
N PRO A 16 0.64 -19.15 -9.67
CA PRO A 16 1.02 -20.21 -10.59
C PRO A 16 2.54 -20.29 -10.56
N GLY A 17 3.09 -21.26 -9.83
CA GLY A 17 4.45 -21.71 -10.04
C GLY A 17 5.51 -21.43 -8.97
N THR A 18 5.18 -20.96 -7.78
CA THR A 18 6.06 -21.22 -6.65
C THR A 18 5.72 -22.61 -6.11
N SER A 19 6.50 -23.62 -6.52
CA SER A 19 6.60 -24.84 -5.73
C SER A 19 6.70 -24.39 -4.27
N LEU A 20 5.77 -24.81 -3.45
CA LEU A 20 5.91 -24.75 -2.00
C LEU A 20 7.25 -25.44 -1.70
N GLY A 21 8.31 -24.65 -1.60
CA GLY A 21 9.60 -25.15 -1.24
C GLY A 21 9.38 -25.93 0.05
N HIS A 22 9.60 -27.21 0.01
CA HIS A 22 9.82 -27.99 1.20
C HIS A 22 10.77 -27.15 2.03
N GLY A 23 10.34 -26.73 3.22
CA GLY A 23 11.16 -25.90 4.09
C GLY A 23 12.55 -26.54 4.14
N TRP A 24 13.50 -25.93 3.48
CA TRP A 24 14.88 -26.37 3.49
C TRP A 24 15.35 -26.27 4.93
N ARG A 25 15.32 -27.40 5.59
CA ARG A 25 15.92 -27.55 6.90
C ARG A 25 17.42 -27.46 6.66
N ASN A 26 18.01 -26.34 7.05
CA ASN A 26 19.43 -26.14 6.91
C ASN A 26 20.13 -27.23 7.76
N PRO A 27 20.88 -28.20 7.17
CA PRO A 27 21.51 -29.28 7.91
C PRO A 27 22.58 -28.80 8.90
N GLN A 28 22.95 -27.52 8.87
CA GLN A 28 23.91 -26.88 9.77
C GLN A 28 23.27 -26.12 10.94
N ASP A 29 21.98 -26.27 11.19
CA ASP A 29 21.33 -25.66 12.36
C ASP A 29 21.89 -26.30 13.64
N SER A 30 22.90 -25.67 14.19
CA SER A 30 23.45 -26.03 15.49
C SER A 30 22.42 -25.71 16.58
N HIS A 31 22.48 -26.43 17.71
CA HIS A 31 21.60 -26.15 18.86
C HIS A 31 21.73 -24.69 19.34
N ILE A 32 22.89 -24.07 19.12
CA ILE A 32 23.19 -22.67 19.47
C ILE A 32 22.39 -21.71 18.59
N SER A 33 22.30 -21.96 17.28
CA SER A 33 21.52 -21.09 16.38
C SER A 33 20.03 -21.13 16.71
N ARG A 34 19.49 -22.30 17.06
CA ARG A 34 18.09 -22.43 17.49
C ARG A 34 17.81 -21.73 18.81
N LEU A 35 18.78 -21.77 19.74
CA LEU A 35 18.65 -21.07 21.01
C LEU A 35 18.68 -19.55 20.78
N SER A 36 19.58 -19.05 19.93
CA SER A 36 19.63 -17.61 19.59
C SER A 36 18.37 -17.14 18.90
N ASP A 37 17.82 -17.93 17.97
CA ASP A 37 16.57 -17.60 17.28
C ASP A 37 15.39 -17.59 18.25
N ALA A 38 15.31 -18.59 19.13
CA ALA A 38 14.28 -18.65 20.17
C ALA A 38 14.37 -17.44 21.12
N VAL A 39 15.55 -17.06 21.55
CA VAL A 39 15.77 -15.88 22.41
C VAL A 39 15.36 -14.61 21.68
N LEU A 40 15.75 -14.43 20.42
CA LEU A 40 15.38 -13.25 19.61
C LEU A 40 13.86 -13.17 19.40
N ILE A 41 13.22 -14.27 19.06
CA ILE A 41 11.76 -14.33 18.89
C ILE A 41 11.05 -14.03 20.20
N THR A 42 11.51 -14.62 21.31
CA THR A 42 10.93 -14.37 22.63
C THR A 42 11.11 -12.92 23.06
N LEU A 43 12.30 -12.34 22.83
CA LEU A 43 12.56 -10.93 23.11
C LEU A 43 11.66 -10.01 22.31
N MET A 44 11.49 -10.28 21.01
CA MET A 44 10.57 -9.54 20.16
C MET A 44 9.12 -9.64 20.62
N LEU A 45 8.68 -10.85 21.02
CA LEU A 45 7.35 -11.07 21.56
C LEU A 45 7.13 -10.32 22.89
N VAL A 46 8.09 -10.40 23.80
CA VAL A 46 8.04 -9.71 25.11
C VAL A 46 8.05 -8.19 24.92
N LEU A 47 8.71 -7.68 23.90
CA LEU A 47 8.72 -6.24 23.62
C LEU A 47 7.41 -5.76 22.96
N MET A 48 6.84 -6.55 22.05
CA MET A 48 5.66 -6.15 21.27
C MET A 48 4.32 -6.47 21.92
N LEU A 49 4.27 -7.56 22.71
CA LEU A 49 3.02 -8.04 23.29
C LEU A 49 2.45 -7.12 24.38
N PRO A 50 3.25 -6.60 25.36
CA PRO A 50 2.72 -5.78 26.43
C PRO A 50 1.99 -4.51 25.98
N PRO A 51 2.51 -3.67 25.06
CA PRO A 51 1.77 -2.50 24.63
C PRO A 51 0.48 -2.86 23.90
N LEU A 52 0.46 -3.96 23.12
CA LEU A 52 -0.76 -4.43 22.46
C LEU A 52 -1.79 -4.94 23.48
N LEU A 53 -1.34 -5.71 24.48
CA LEU A 53 -2.21 -6.19 25.55
C LEU A 53 -2.76 -5.05 26.41
N ALA A 54 -1.94 -4.04 26.72
CA ALA A 54 -2.37 -2.86 27.45
C ALA A 54 -3.52 -2.15 26.72
N VAL A 55 -3.38 -1.90 25.43
CA VAL A 55 -4.44 -1.27 24.61
C VAL A 55 -5.72 -2.12 24.62
N VAL A 56 -5.60 -3.45 24.53
CA VAL A 56 -6.77 -4.34 24.55
C VAL A 56 -7.43 -4.35 25.93
N VAL A 57 -6.64 -4.45 27.01
CA VAL A 57 -7.16 -4.48 28.39
C VAL A 57 -7.82 -3.15 28.76
N ASP A 58 -7.18 -2.02 28.45
CA ASP A 58 -7.74 -0.68 28.68
C ASP A 58 -9.01 -0.47 27.82
N GLY A 59 -8.99 -0.92 26.58
CA GLY A 59 -10.15 -0.87 25.72
C GLY A 59 -11.33 -1.68 26.25
N LEU A 60 -11.09 -2.87 26.83
CA LEU A 60 -12.14 -3.74 27.37
C LEU A 60 -12.62 -3.32 28.77
N SER A 61 -11.75 -2.73 29.58
CA SER A 61 -12.07 -2.28 30.95
C SER A 61 -12.83 -0.96 30.99
N GLY A 62 -12.74 -0.16 29.92
CA GLY A 62 -13.51 1.07 29.77
C GLY A 62 -14.99 0.81 29.47
N SER A 63 -15.82 1.83 29.67
CA SER A 63 -17.26 1.79 29.31
C SER A 63 -17.46 1.83 27.78
N LEU A 64 -16.96 0.80 27.06
CA LEU A 64 -17.03 0.71 25.58
C LEU A 64 -18.44 0.97 25.05
N LEU A 65 -19.45 0.37 25.70
CA LEU A 65 -20.85 0.55 25.32
C LEU A 65 -21.33 2.00 25.45
N HIS A 66 -20.82 2.72 26.45
CA HIS A 66 -21.14 4.15 26.61
C HIS A 66 -20.46 5.00 25.55
N GLN A 67 -19.19 4.73 25.23
CA GLN A 67 -18.44 5.44 24.20
C GLN A 67 -18.99 5.17 22.81
N LEU A 68 -19.40 3.93 22.50
CA LEU A 68 -20.01 3.56 21.22
C LEU A 68 -21.34 4.29 20.95
N ARG A 69 -22.04 4.76 22.00
CA ARG A 69 -23.27 5.55 21.87
C ARG A 69 -23.03 7.03 21.66
N GLN A 70 -21.80 7.51 21.81
CA GLN A 70 -21.49 8.93 21.62
C GLN A 70 -21.50 9.30 20.13
N PRO A 71 -22.27 10.33 19.73
CA PRO A 71 -22.34 10.76 18.33
C PRO A 71 -20.99 11.29 17.81
N VAL A 72 -20.15 11.80 18.70
CA VAL A 72 -18.80 12.28 18.36
C VAL A 72 -17.92 11.15 17.80
N LEU A 73 -18.03 9.95 18.34
CA LEU A 73 -17.29 8.78 17.85
C LEU A 73 -17.68 8.46 16.39
N TRP A 74 -18.96 8.45 16.10
CA TRP A 74 -19.46 8.17 14.75
C TRP A 74 -19.07 9.25 13.74
N GLN A 75 -19.06 10.51 14.14
CA GLN A 75 -18.55 11.60 13.32
C GLN A 75 -17.04 11.42 13.03
N ALA A 76 -16.25 11.08 14.04
CA ALA A 76 -14.82 10.82 13.87
C ALA A 76 -14.57 9.62 12.93
N VAL A 77 -15.31 8.51 13.11
CA VAL A 77 -15.23 7.33 12.23
C VAL A 77 -15.56 7.69 10.78
N TRP A 78 -16.65 8.46 10.58
CA TRP A 78 -17.05 8.88 9.24
C TRP A 78 -16.03 9.78 8.56
N THR A 79 -15.49 10.73 9.29
CA THR A 79 -14.43 11.63 8.80
C THR A 79 -13.18 10.84 8.43
N SER A 80 -12.73 9.93 9.31
CA SER A 80 -11.57 9.07 9.05
C SER A 80 -11.78 8.18 7.84
N LEU A 81 -12.97 7.58 7.69
CA LEU A 81 -13.30 6.72 6.56
C LEU A 81 -13.31 7.52 5.24
N ARG A 82 -13.89 8.72 5.24
CA ARG A 82 -13.89 9.60 4.09
C ARG A 82 -12.47 9.99 3.67
N ILE A 83 -11.62 10.37 4.63
CA ILE A 83 -10.22 10.71 4.38
C ILE A 83 -9.46 9.49 3.84
N ALA A 84 -9.61 8.32 4.46
CA ALA A 84 -8.93 7.11 4.03
C ALA A 84 -9.33 6.68 2.60
N ILE A 85 -10.62 6.68 2.28
CA ILE A 85 -11.10 6.31 0.94
C ILE A 85 -10.57 7.30 -0.11
N THR A 86 -10.63 8.60 0.16
CA THR A 86 -10.16 9.61 -0.80
C THR A 86 -8.65 9.55 -0.98
N ALA A 87 -7.88 9.36 0.10
CA ALA A 87 -6.43 9.20 0.05
C ALA A 87 -6.03 7.91 -0.70
N GLY A 88 -6.71 6.79 -0.43
CA GLY A 88 -6.46 5.52 -1.11
C GLY A 88 -6.76 5.59 -2.61
N LEU A 89 -7.88 6.20 -3.02
CA LEU A 89 -8.21 6.40 -4.42
C LEU A 89 -7.18 7.29 -5.12
N LEU A 90 -6.75 8.37 -4.47
CA LEU A 90 -5.74 9.27 -4.99
C LEU A 90 -4.38 8.55 -5.13
N CYS A 91 -3.98 7.78 -4.12
CA CYS A 91 -2.77 6.96 -4.14
C CYS A 91 -2.76 5.98 -5.33
N VAL A 92 -3.85 5.22 -5.49
CA VAL A 92 -3.97 4.25 -6.59
C VAL A 92 -3.94 4.95 -7.94
N ALA A 93 -4.63 6.08 -8.10
CA ALA A 93 -4.61 6.88 -9.34
C ALA A 93 -3.20 7.37 -9.66
N LEU A 94 -2.48 7.96 -8.70
CA LEU A 94 -1.11 8.43 -8.87
C LEU A 94 -0.15 7.28 -9.21
N THR A 95 -0.28 6.14 -8.51
CA THR A 95 0.55 4.96 -8.76
C THR A 95 0.31 4.39 -10.15
N LEU A 96 -0.94 4.31 -10.61
CA LEU A 96 -1.25 3.87 -11.97
C LEU A 96 -0.69 4.84 -13.03
N MET A 97 -0.81 6.14 -12.82
CA MET A 97 -0.22 7.15 -13.71
C MET A 97 1.31 7.01 -13.78
N LEU A 98 1.95 6.77 -12.64
CA LEU A 98 3.40 6.60 -12.55
C LEU A 98 3.86 5.33 -13.28
N LEU A 99 3.22 4.19 -13.03
CA LEU A 99 3.53 2.91 -13.69
C LEU A 99 3.23 2.96 -15.20
N TRP A 100 2.16 3.60 -15.60
CA TRP A 100 1.84 3.77 -17.02
C TRP A 100 2.86 4.64 -17.73
N SER A 101 3.23 5.78 -17.14
CA SER A 101 4.26 6.68 -17.69
C SER A 101 5.62 6.00 -17.76
N SER A 102 6.02 5.27 -16.73
CA SER A 102 7.26 4.48 -16.72
C SER A 102 7.29 3.47 -17.85
N ARG A 103 6.20 2.76 -18.07
CA ARG A 103 6.06 1.79 -19.14
C ARG A 103 6.15 2.45 -20.53
N GLU A 104 5.47 3.57 -20.74
CA GLU A 104 5.52 4.30 -22.02
C GLU A 104 6.94 4.77 -22.33
N LEU A 105 7.68 5.23 -21.31
CA LEU A 105 9.09 5.58 -21.45
C LEU A 105 9.96 4.38 -21.85
N ARG A 106 9.71 3.21 -21.28
CA ARG A 106 10.42 1.96 -21.63
C ARG A 106 10.12 1.54 -23.08
N LEU A 107 8.88 1.68 -23.55
CA LEU A 107 8.50 1.41 -24.93
C LEU A 107 9.16 2.37 -25.92
N ARG A 108 9.45 3.60 -25.51
CA ARG A 108 10.17 4.61 -26.28
C ARG A 108 11.70 4.46 -26.20
N GLN A 109 12.21 3.30 -25.81
CA GLN A 109 13.66 3.01 -25.65
C GLN A 109 14.37 3.87 -24.60
N ARG A 110 13.62 4.50 -23.69
CA ARG A 110 14.15 5.29 -22.57
C ARG A 110 14.02 4.52 -21.25
N ALA A 111 14.62 3.33 -21.18
CA ALA A 111 14.48 2.43 -20.03
C ALA A 111 14.99 3.07 -18.72
N LEU A 112 16.09 3.82 -18.77
CA LEU A 112 16.64 4.52 -17.59
C LEU A 112 15.69 5.58 -17.04
N ALA A 113 15.01 6.34 -17.90
CA ALA A 113 14.03 7.33 -17.47
C ALA A 113 12.80 6.66 -16.82
N GLY A 114 12.35 5.53 -17.36
CA GLY A 114 11.28 4.74 -16.74
C GLY A 114 11.66 4.22 -15.35
N GLN A 115 12.88 3.73 -15.19
CA GLN A 115 13.42 3.28 -13.91
C GLN A 115 13.54 4.41 -12.89
N ALA A 116 14.07 5.57 -13.32
CA ALA A 116 14.18 6.76 -12.49
C ALA A 116 12.80 7.23 -11.99
N LEU A 117 11.78 7.14 -12.84
CA LEU A 117 10.42 7.50 -12.47
C LEU A 117 9.83 6.54 -11.41
N GLU A 118 10.06 5.24 -11.52
CA GLU A 118 9.65 4.26 -10.48
C GLU A 118 10.41 4.50 -9.17
N MET A 119 11.71 4.77 -9.25
CA MET A 119 12.52 5.11 -8.08
C MET A 119 12.05 6.39 -7.38
N SER A 120 11.58 7.40 -8.13
CA SER A 120 11.06 8.63 -7.52
C SER A 120 9.87 8.37 -6.60
N GLY A 121 9.00 7.42 -6.94
CA GLY A 121 7.92 6.98 -6.07
C GLY A 121 8.41 6.28 -4.78
N MET A 122 9.59 5.64 -4.83
CA MET A 122 10.19 4.99 -3.66
C MET A 122 10.93 5.97 -2.73
N ILE A 123 11.42 7.10 -3.24
CA ILE A 123 12.13 8.13 -2.46
C ILE A 123 11.23 8.69 -1.33
N ILE A 124 9.92 8.68 -1.53
CA ILE A 124 8.95 9.13 -0.51
C ILE A 124 9.09 8.32 0.79
N LEU A 125 9.53 7.07 0.72
CA LEU A 125 9.79 6.24 1.92
C LEU A 125 10.91 6.80 2.80
N ALA A 126 11.83 7.55 2.22
CA ALA A 126 12.95 8.15 2.96
C ALA A 126 12.53 9.42 3.73
N MET A 127 11.36 9.98 3.43
CA MET A 127 10.87 11.20 4.08
C MET A 127 9.87 10.85 5.18
N PRO A 128 10.09 11.29 6.43
CA PRO A 128 9.09 11.16 7.49
C PRO A 128 7.79 11.90 7.12
N GLY A 129 6.64 11.23 7.32
CA GLY A 129 5.34 11.82 6.98
C GLY A 129 5.06 13.18 7.63
N ILE A 130 5.60 13.38 8.84
CA ILE A 130 5.47 14.67 9.56
C ILE A 130 6.18 15.81 8.81
N VAL A 131 7.30 15.54 8.16
CA VAL A 131 8.04 16.54 7.36
C VAL A 131 7.24 16.94 6.13
N LEU A 132 6.63 15.96 5.45
CA LEU A 132 5.74 16.22 4.31
C LEU A 132 4.51 17.03 4.75
N ALA A 133 3.85 16.61 5.82
CA ALA A 133 2.67 17.30 6.34
C ALA A 133 2.99 18.74 6.72
N THR A 134 4.11 18.97 7.43
CA THR A 134 4.56 20.33 7.81
C THR A 134 4.91 21.16 6.58
N GLY A 135 5.58 20.58 5.60
CA GLY A 135 5.91 21.26 4.33
C GLY A 135 4.65 21.74 3.60
N PHE A 136 3.66 20.87 3.44
CA PHE A 136 2.38 21.25 2.83
C PHE A 136 1.59 22.27 3.66
N PHE A 137 1.62 22.13 4.98
CA PHE A 137 1.02 23.10 5.87
C PHE A 137 1.61 24.50 5.68
N LEU A 138 2.92 24.63 5.69
CA LEU A 138 3.61 25.90 5.47
C LEU A 138 3.32 26.50 4.09
N LEU A 139 3.27 25.64 3.06
CA LEU A 139 2.99 26.07 1.69
C LEU A 139 1.56 26.60 1.51
N LEU A 140 0.57 25.92 2.11
CA LEU A 140 -0.85 26.23 1.93
C LEU A 140 -1.40 27.22 2.96
N ASN A 141 -0.75 27.35 4.12
CA ASN A 141 -1.17 28.27 5.18
C ASN A 141 -1.33 29.72 4.70
N ASN A 142 -0.46 30.13 3.78
CA ASN A 142 -0.45 31.51 3.25
C ASN A 142 -1.44 31.72 2.08
N SER A 143 -1.97 30.64 1.49
CA SER A 143 -2.72 30.71 0.23
C SER A 143 -4.23 30.47 0.39
N VAL A 144 -4.65 29.56 1.26
CA VAL A 144 -6.05 29.03 1.23
C VAL A 144 -6.76 29.14 2.58
N GLY A 145 -6.09 29.49 3.68
CA GLY A 145 -6.67 29.49 5.02
C GLY A 145 -6.75 28.08 5.64
N LEU A 146 -6.43 28.00 6.93
CA LEU A 146 -6.23 26.77 7.70
C LEU A 146 -7.41 25.79 7.75
N PRO A 147 -8.67 26.23 8.01
CA PRO A 147 -9.76 25.28 8.24
C PRO A 147 -10.19 24.51 6.99
N GLN A 148 -9.98 25.09 5.81
CA GLN A 148 -10.44 24.50 4.54
C GLN A 148 -9.39 23.60 3.88
N SER A 149 -8.12 23.78 4.22
CA SER A 149 -7.00 23.04 3.64
C SER A 149 -6.57 21.82 4.46
N ALA A 150 -6.95 21.71 5.73
CA ALA A 150 -6.49 20.68 6.65
C ALA A 150 -6.81 19.26 6.14
N ASP A 151 -8.06 18.99 5.77
CA ASP A 151 -8.46 17.68 5.22
C ASP A 151 -7.70 17.36 3.94
N GLY A 152 -7.51 18.35 3.06
CA GLY A 152 -6.76 18.19 1.81
C GLY A 152 -5.29 17.85 2.05
N ILE A 153 -4.64 18.48 3.00
CA ILE A 153 -3.24 18.21 3.37
C ILE A 153 -3.10 16.78 3.88
N VAL A 154 -4.02 16.34 4.76
CA VAL A 154 -4.01 14.99 5.32
C VAL A 154 -4.22 13.95 4.23
N ILE A 155 -5.21 14.16 3.35
CA ILE A 155 -5.51 13.26 2.21
C ILE A 155 -4.28 13.14 1.30
N PHE A 156 -3.68 14.27 0.93
CA PHE A 156 -2.56 14.28 -0.01
C PHE A 156 -1.30 13.67 0.59
N THR A 157 -1.00 13.98 1.85
CA THR A 157 0.15 13.40 2.57
C THR A 157 0.00 11.89 2.71
N ASN A 158 -1.17 11.41 3.15
CA ASN A 158 -1.44 9.98 3.26
C ASN A 158 -1.36 9.28 1.91
N ALA A 159 -1.91 9.87 0.85
CA ALA A 159 -1.83 9.31 -0.49
C ALA A 159 -0.38 9.18 -0.97
N LEU A 160 0.46 10.19 -0.77
CA LEU A 160 1.88 10.14 -1.12
C LEU A 160 2.63 9.08 -0.32
N MET A 161 2.40 9.01 0.99
CA MET A 161 3.05 8.02 1.86
C MET A 161 2.68 6.57 1.50
N ALA A 162 1.51 6.36 0.93
CA ALA A 162 1.04 5.05 0.51
C ALA A 162 1.55 4.61 -0.87
N ILE A 163 2.04 5.54 -1.72
CA ILE A 163 2.52 5.23 -3.09
C ILE A 163 3.55 4.08 -3.12
N PRO A 164 4.58 4.02 -2.27
CA PRO A 164 5.57 2.95 -2.32
C PRO A 164 4.97 1.56 -2.10
N TYR A 165 3.97 1.46 -1.23
CA TYR A 165 3.27 0.19 -0.97
C TYR A 165 2.39 -0.21 -2.15
N ALA A 166 1.65 0.74 -2.71
CA ALA A 166 0.84 0.53 -3.91
C ALA A 166 1.70 0.15 -5.12
N LEU A 167 2.87 0.76 -5.28
CA LEU A 167 3.85 0.40 -6.31
C LEU A 167 4.27 -1.07 -6.20
N LYS A 168 4.66 -1.52 -5.00
CA LYS A 168 5.07 -2.92 -4.77
C LYS A 168 3.97 -3.92 -5.11
N VAL A 169 2.71 -3.57 -4.83
CA VAL A 169 1.57 -4.44 -5.12
C VAL A 169 1.24 -4.48 -6.61
N LEU A 170 1.35 -3.34 -7.31
CA LEU A 170 0.91 -3.19 -8.70
C LEU A 170 1.99 -3.44 -9.74
N GLU A 171 3.28 -3.29 -9.39
CA GLU A 171 4.40 -3.38 -10.32
C GLU A 171 4.45 -4.74 -11.04
N ASN A 172 4.47 -5.83 -10.29
CA ASN A 172 4.56 -7.19 -10.85
C ASN A 172 3.33 -7.56 -11.70
N PRO A 173 2.08 -7.40 -11.23
CA PRO A 173 0.90 -7.65 -12.05
C PRO A 173 0.89 -6.82 -13.33
N MET A 174 1.34 -5.57 -13.28
CA MET A 174 1.39 -4.72 -14.47
C MET A 174 2.45 -5.16 -15.48
N ARG A 175 3.61 -5.62 -15.02
CA ARG A 175 4.66 -6.21 -15.87
C ARG A 175 4.20 -7.51 -16.52
N ASP A 176 3.55 -8.38 -15.76
CA ASP A 176 3.00 -9.65 -16.26
C ASP A 176 1.92 -9.43 -17.33
N LEU A 177 1.04 -8.45 -17.11
CA LEU A 177 0.05 -8.07 -18.12
C LEU A 177 0.70 -7.48 -19.38
N ALA A 178 1.74 -6.68 -19.22
CA ALA A 178 2.46 -6.11 -20.34
C ALA A 178 3.13 -7.19 -21.20
N SER A 179 3.71 -8.22 -20.58
CA SER A 179 4.35 -9.34 -21.29
C SER A 179 3.33 -10.25 -21.99
N ARG A 180 2.23 -10.59 -21.30
CA ARG A 180 1.20 -11.51 -21.84
C ARG A 180 0.34 -10.89 -22.93
N TYR A 181 -0.13 -9.66 -22.73
CA TYR A 181 -1.06 -9.01 -23.64
C TYR A 181 -0.39 -8.00 -24.59
N GLY A 182 0.91 -7.75 -24.42
CA GLY A 182 1.68 -6.83 -25.28
C GLY A 182 1.57 -7.16 -26.77
N PRO A 183 1.95 -8.37 -27.18
CA PRO A 183 1.88 -8.80 -28.60
C PRO A 183 0.45 -8.75 -29.15
N LEU A 184 -0.54 -9.17 -28.39
CA LEU A 184 -1.96 -9.13 -28.76
C LEU A 184 -2.47 -7.69 -28.96
N CYS A 185 -2.11 -6.78 -28.09
CA CYS A 185 -2.49 -5.37 -28.22
C CYS A 185 -1.82 -4.72 -29.44
N GLN A 186 -0.61 -5.14 -29.79
CA GLN A 186 0.08 -4.67 -31.00
C GLN A 186 -0.60 -5.19 -32.26
N SER A 187 -0.97 -6.45 -32.33
CA SER A 187 -1.66 -7.03 -33.49
C SER A 187 -3.04 -6.43 -33.73
N LEU A 188 -3.76 -6.09 -32.66
CA LEU A 188 -5.09 -5.47 -32.70
C LEU A 188 -5.03 -3.92 -32.79
N ASN A 189 -3.84 -3.34 -32.89
CA ASN A 189 -3.59 -1.89 -32.90
C ASN A 189 -4.24 -1.13 -31.73
N ILE A 190 -4.44 -1.79 -30.57
CA ILE A 190 -4.99 -1.17 -29.36
C ILE A 190 -3.83 -0.45 -28.65
N ARG A 191 -3.83 0.89 -28.71
CA ARG A 191 -2.78 1.74 -28.17
C ARG A 191 -3.32 2.74 -27.14
N GLY A 192 -2.43 3.26 -26.29
CA GLY A 192 -2.71 4.35 -25.37
C GLY A 192 -3.79 4.06 -24.33
N PHE A 193 -4.66 5.01 -24.08
CA PHE A 193 -5.65 4.98 -23.01
C PHE A 193 -6.69 3.86 -23.15
N ASN A 194 -7.06 3.49 -24.38
CA ASN A 194 -7.98 2.40 -24.64
C ASN A 194 -7.46 1.04 -24.15
N ARG A 195 -6.13 0.82 -24.24
CA ARG A 195 -5.51 -0.38 -23.71
C ARG A 195 -5.63 -0.45 -22.19
N LEU A 196 -5.42 0.69 -21.51
CA LEU A 196 -5.51 0.79 -20.06
C LEU A 196 -6.94 0.44 -19.58
N TRP A 197 -7.95 1.01 -20.24
CA TRP A 197 -9.36 0.83 -19.86
C TRP A 197 -9.89 -0.57 -20.13
N VAL A 198 -9.65 -1.09 -21.33
CA VAL A 198 -10.29 -2.35 -21.78
C VAL A 198 -9.56 -3.57 -21.27
N VAL A 199 -8.22 -3.55 -21.24
CA VAL A 199 -7.40 -4.72 -20.91
C VAL A 199 -6.85 -4.64 -19.49
N GLU A 200 -6.17 -3.55 -19.15
CA GLU A 200 -5.37 -3.46 -17.93
C GLU A 200 -6.23 -3.28 -16.67
N LEU A 201 -7.15 -2.33 -16.66
CA LEU A 201 -8.04 -2.10 -15.50
C LEU A 201 -8.89 -3.32 -15.17
N ARG A 202 -9.35 -4.04 -16.20
CA ARG A 202 -10.17 -5.24 -15.99
C ARG A 202 -9.37 -6.40 -15.40
N ALA A 203 -8.14 -6.57 -15.84
CA ALA A 203 -7.23 -7.60 -15.32
C ALA A 203 -6.64 -7.24 -13.96
N LEU A 204 -6.45 -5.95 -13.68
CA LEU A 204 -5.89 -5.43 -12.43
C LEU A 204 -6.91 -5.27 -11.30
N ARG A 205 -8.18 -5.59 -11.48
CA ARG A 205 -9.23 -5.39 -10.45
C ARG A 205 -8.84 -5.93 -9.07
N ARG A 206 -8.26 -7.14 -9.00
CA ARG A 206 -7.83 -7.74 -7.75
C ARG A 206 -6.60 -7.06 -7.15
N PRO A 207 -5.49 -6.84 -7.88
CA PRO A 207 -4.36 -6.07 -7.38
C PRO A 207 -4.73 -4.64 -6.98
N LEU A 208 -5.65 -3.98 -7.71
CA LEU A 208 -6.14 -2.64 -7.36
C LEU A 208 -6.90 -2.63 -6.04
N GLY A 209 -7.75 -3.64 -5.80
CA GLY A 209 -8.43 -3.80 -4.52
C GLY A 209 -7.45 -4.03 -3.36
N GLN A 210 -6.37 -4.79 -3.60
CA GLN A 210 -5.31 -4.98 -2.61
C GLN A 210 -4.53 -3.68 -2.37
N ALA A 211 -4.14 -2.98 -3.42
CA ALA A 211 -3.44 -1.70 -3.31
C ALA A 211 -4.26 -0.67 -2.53
N LEU A 212 -5.58 -0.63 -2.78
CA LEU A 212 -6.50 0.26 -2.07
C LEU A 212 -6.69 -0.14 -0.59
N ALA A 213 -6.59 -1.42 -0.27
CA ALA A 213 -6.68 -1.89 1.11
C ALA A 213 -5.40 -1.61 1.92
N PHE A 214 -4.25 -1.43 1.24
CA PHE A 214 -2.96 -1.10 1.89
C PHE A 214 -2.68 0.41 1.91
N ALA A 215 -3.36 1.20 1.07
CA ALA A 215 -3.27 2.66 1.04
C ALA A 215 -4.19 3.32 2.09
#